data_efdddb47e051aa5db8fdfe32534f2276
#
_entry.id   efdddb47e051aa5db8fdfe32534f2276
#
_cell.length_a   1.000
_cell.length_b   1.000
_cell.length_c   1.000
_cell.angle_alpha   90.00
_cell.angle_beta   90.00
_cell.angle_gamma   90.00
#
_symmetry.space_group_name_H-M   'P 1'
#
loop_
_entity.id
_entity.type
_entity.pdbx_description
1 polymer ?
#
loop_
_entity_poly.entity_id
_entity_poly.type
_entity_poly.pdbx_seq_one_letter_code
_entity_poly.pdbx_strand_id
1 'polypeptide(L)'
;MSALDERPRAHHRRWALVFGIAGVGLLPWIVILYVVQPRTAAVDDLPLAATGAVVAIAAGLLASAVAALVGSPYLVMTTAATGQIALCTGFFHLVTGTAYDPRAAAFTTVLVLGPIVVLCGALAWRHGGAADPAPPSRVLAVVLVVAAVAAAAAWAGAASSMHVPPADAVHLKLTWITLDVAEAVTLLAIAAALRRRPVLVPAVAAAAGALLCCDVWFNVVGAVGEARTEAVQMAFVSIPLAVAAFVVGVREVRHRHRHGRRISPR
;
A
#
# COMPACT_ATOMS: atom_id res chain seq x y z
N MET A 1 2.83 -37.03 18.01
CA MET A 1 2.85 -35.59 17.62
C MET A 1 4.01 -34.96 18.37
N SER A 2 5.10 -34.63 17.72
CA SER A 2 6.31 -34.16 18.38
C SER A 2 6.21 -32.65 18.64
N ALA A 3 6.80 -32.20 19.76
CA ALA A 3 6.87 -30.78 20.18
C ALA A 3 7.51 -29.84 19.11
N LEU A 4 8.10 -30.40 18.07
CA LEU A 4 8.69 -29.66 16.94
C LEU A 4 7.64 -29.15 15.94
N ASP A 5 6.43 -29.75 15.90
CA ASP A 5 5.36 -29.35 14.98
C ASP A 5 4.45 -28.24 15.57
N GLU A 6 4.56 -27.95 16.88
CA GLU A 6 3.74 -26.92 17.53
C GLU A 6 4.31 -25.51 17.44
N ARG A 7 5.63 -25.34 17.30
CA ARG A 7 6.30 -24.02 17.28
C ARG A 7 5.87 -23.12 16.11
N PRO A 8 5.75 -23.59 14.85
CA PRO A 8 5.29 -22.77 13.75
C PRO A 8 3.85 -22.28 13.95
N ARG A 9 2.95 -23.16 14.46
CA ARG A 9 1.54 -22.83 14.68
C ARG A 9 1.35 -21.78 15.77
N ALA A 10 2.12 -21.82 16.85
CA ALA A 10 2.08 -20.84 17.92
C ALA A 10 2.52 -19.44 17.44
N HIS A 11 3.53 -19.38 16.57
CA HIS A 11 4.00 -18.13 15.99
C HIS A 11 2.95 -17.48 15.07
N HIS A 12 2.31 -18.27 14.21
CA HIS A 12 1.24 -17.80 13.33
C HIS A 12 0.03 -17.28 14.12
N ARG A 13 -0.37 -17.95 15.21
CA ARG A 13 -1.46 -17.50 16.08
C ARG A 13 -1.16 -16.17 16.77
N ARG A 14 0.08 -15.94 17.21
CA ARG A 14 0.48 -14.64 17.80
C ARG A 14 0.33 -13.50 16.80
N TRP A 15 0.77 -13.66 15.57
CA TRP A 15 0.61 -12.66 14.53
C TRP A 15 -0.85 -12.41 14.17
N ALA A 16 -1.64 -13.47 14.08
CA ALA A 16 -3.07 -13.35 13.85
C ALA A 16 -3.77 -12.55 14.95
N LEU A 17 -3.41 -12.78 16.22
CA LEU A 17 -3.93 -12.03 17.34
C LEU A 17 -3.53 -10.55 17.28
N VAL A 18 -2.26 -10.24 17.00
CA VAL A 18 -1.76 -8.87 16.90
C VAL A 18 -2.47 -8.11 15.78
N PHE A 19 -2.58 -8.69 14.59
CA PHE A 19 -3.30 -8.06 13.48
C PHE A 19 -4.80 -7.95 13.73
N GLY A 20 -5.41 -8.97 14.35
CA GLY A 20 -6.82 -8.93 14.71
C GLY A 20 -7.13 -7.80 15.69
N ILE A 21 -6.36 -7.68 16.77
CA ILE A 21 -6.50 -6.59 17.76
C ILE A 21 -6.28 -5.23 17.09
N ALA A 22 -5.22 -5.08 16.28
CA ALA A 22 -4.94 -3.83 15.58
C ALA A 22 -6.08 -3.44 14.62
N GLY A 23 -6.61 -4.41 13.84
CA GLY A 23 -7.72 -4.16 12.92
C GLY A 23 -9.01 -3.77 13.61
N VAL A 24 -9.40 -4.48 14.69
CA VAL A 24 -10.58 -4.14 15.48
C VAL A 24 -10.38 -2.81 16.24
N GLY A 25 -9.17 -2.55 16.72
CA GLY A 25 -8.82 -1.31 17.41
C GLY A 25 -8.94 -0.04 16.55
N LEU A 26 -8.92 -0.18 15.22
CA LEU A 26 -9.17 0.94 14.31
C LEU A 26 -10.65 1.32 14.16
N LEU A 27 -11.59 0.44 14.53
CA LEU A 27 -13.03 0.72 14.37
C LEU A 27 -13.49 1.99 15.11
N PRO A 28 -13.14 2.21 16.39
CA PRO A 28 -13.45 3.47 17.07
C PRO A 28 -12.81 4.68 16.38
N TRP A 29 -11.59 4.51 15.87
CA TRP A 29 -10.87 5.56 15.16
C TRP A 29 -11.54 5.98 13.86
N ILE A 30 -12.10 5.03 13.11
CA ILE A 30 -12.90 5.30 11.90
C ILE A 30 -14.07 6.21 12.24
N VAL A 31 -14.80 5.93 13.33
CA VAL A 31 -15.93 6.75 13.78
C VAL A 31 -15.46 8.15 14.18
N ILE A 32 -14.36 8.25 14.94
CA ILE A 32 -13.78 9.54 15.34
C ILE A 32 -13.39 10.38 14.11
N LEU A 33 -12.69 9.81 13.15
CA LEU A 33 -12.29 10.50 11.93
C LEU A 33 -13.50 11.02 11.15
N TYR A 34 -14.54 10.19 11.00
CA TYR A 34 -15.74 10.60 10.28
C TYR A 34 -16.49 11.75 10.95
N VAL A 35 -16.51 11.79 12.29
CA VAL A 35 -17.23 12.82 13.07
C VAL A 35 -16.44 14.10 13.25
N VAL A 36 -15.11 14.00 13.46
CA VAL A 36 -14.27 15.12 13.90
C VAL A 36 -13.61 15.86 12.73
N GLN A 37 -13.46 15.22 11.56
CA GLN A 37 -12.83 15.89 10.42
C GLN A 37 -13.63 17.11 9.94
N PRO A 38 -12.99 18.28 9.82
CA PRO A 38 -13.67 19.49 9.36
C PRO A 38 -14.14 19.32 7.91
N ARG A 39 -15.40 19.61 7.68
CA ARG A 39 -15.99 19.70 6.34
C ARG A 39 -15.77 21.11 5.83
N THR A 40 -14.93 21.28 4.84
CA THR A 40 -14.73 22.57 4.17
C THR A 40 -15.33 22.51 2.77
N ALA A 41 -15.93 23.60 2.32
CA ALA A 41 -16.61 23.68 1.01
C ALA A 41 -15.67 23.41 -0.19
N ALA A 42 -14.35 23.50 0.02
CA ALA A 42 -13.37 23.22 -1.01
C ALA A 42 -12.93 21.73 -1.08
N VAL A 43 -13.19 20.93 -0.03
CA VAL A 43 -12.74 19.55 0.09
C VAL A 43 -13.77 18.73 0.89
N ASP A 44 -15.04 18.81 0.49
CA ASP A 44 -16.13 18.13 1.20
C ASP A 44 -15.97 16.61 1.30
N ASP A 45 -15.23 16.00 0.37
CA ASP A 45 -15.02 14.56 0.31
C ASP A 45 -13.73 14.09 1.01
N LEU A 46 -12.91 14.99 1.57
CA LEU A 46 -11.69 14.62 2.28
C LEU A 46 -11.94 13.70 3.50
N PRO A 47 -12.96 13.93 4.34
CA PRO A 47 -13.33 13.02 5.41
C PRO A 47 -13.68 11.62 4.90
N LEU A 48 -14.34 11.53 3.75
CA LEU A 48 -14.68 10.26 3.11
C LEU A 48 -13.42 9.54 2.61
N ALA A 49 -12.51 10.26 1.96
CA ALA A 49 -11.25 9.72 1.47
C ALA A 49 -10.39 9.15 2.62
N ALA A 50 -10.22 9.93 3.68
CA ALA A 50 -9.45 9.51 4.85
C ALA A 50 -10.10 8.33 5.59
N THR A 51 -11.42 8.39 5.81
CA THR A 51 -12.16 7.32 6.48
C THR A 51 -12.10 6.02 5.67
N GLY A 52 -12.30 6.10 4.34
CA GLY A 52 -12.19 4.94 3.45
C GLY A 52 -10.80 4.29 3.47
N ALA A 53 -9.74 5.10 3.52
CA ALA A 53 -8.37 4.59 3.65
C ALA A 53 -8.15 3.84 4.98
N VAL A 54 -8.67 4.37 6.11
CA VAL A 54 -8.56 3.69 7.40
C VAL A 54 -9.41 2.41 7.44
N VAL A 55 -10.58 2.38 6.79
CA VAL A 55 -11.37 1.16 6.59
C VAL A 55 -10.56 0.12 5.80
N ALA A 56 -9.89 0.53 4.73
CA ALA A 56 -9.03 -0.37 3.95
C ALA A 56 -7.86 -0.92 4.78
N ILE A 57 -7.25 -0.11 5.66
CA ILE A 57 -6.21 -0.55 6.60
C ILE A 57 -6.78 -1.58 7.58
N ALA A 58 -7.94 -1.31 8.19
CA ALA A 58 -8.58 -2.25 9.12
C ALA A 58 -8.90 -3.58 8.43
N ALA A 59 -9.49 -3.54 7.25
CA ALA A 59 -9.77 -4.73 6.44
C ALA A 59 -8.49 -5.50 6.08
N GLY A 60 -7.42 -4.80 5.70
CA GLY A 60 -6.12 -5.38 5.40
C GLY A 60 -5.46 -6.06 6.60
N LEU A 61 -5.57 -5.47 7.79
CA LEU A 61 -5.10 -6.08 9.05
C LEU A 61 -5.88 -7.34 9.38
N LEU A 62 -7.21 -7.31 9.26
CA LEU A 62 -8.05 -8.50 9.46
C LEU A 62 -7.76 -9.60 8.44
N ALA A 63 -7.59 -9.23 7.17
CA ALA A 63 -7.16 -10.17 6.13
C ALA A 63 -5.77 -10.78 6.43
N SER A 64 -4.84 -9.98 6.96
CA SER A 64 -3.52 -10.47 7.40
C SER A 64 -3.64 -11.40 8.62
N ALA A 65 -4.56 -11.12 9.54
CA ALA A 65 -4.85 -12.01 10.67
C ALA A 65 -5.38 -13.37 10.18
N VAL A 66 -6.34 -13.37 9.28
CA VAL A 66 -6.88 -14.61 8.67
C VAL A 66 -5.78 -15.33 7.91
N ALA A 67 -5.00 -14.64 7.07
CA ALA A 67 -3.89 -15.23 6.32
C ALA A 67 -2.86 -15.88 7.25
N ALA A 68 -2.56 -15.27 8.40
CA ALA A 68 -1.69 -15.85 9.41
C ALA A 68 -2.30 -17.09 10.07
N LEU A 69 -3.61 -17.06 10.42
CA LEU A 69 -4.31 -18.21 11.02
C LEU A 69 -4.31 -19.44 10.13
N VAL A 70 -4.56 -19.25 8.82
CA VAL A 70 -4.64 -20.36 7.87
C VAL A 70 -3.27 -20.74 7.26
N GLY A 71 -2.19 -20.05 7.67
CA GLY A 71 -0.85 -20.26 7.10
C GLY A 71 -0.78 -19.94 5.60
N SER A 72 -1.48 -18.89 5.18
CA SER A 72 -1.58 -18.51 3.76
C SER A 72 -0.23 -18.04 3.20
N PRO A 73 0.17 -18.49 2.02
CA PRO A 73 1.38 -18.00 1.35
C PRO A 73 1.27 -16.51 0.93
N TYR A 74 0.07 -15.95 0.97
CA TYR A 74 -0.20 -14.54 0.64
C TYR A 74 -0.04 -13.58 1.83
N LEU A 75 0.30 -14.07 3.03
CA LEU A 75 0.48 -13.24 4.22
C LEU A 75 1.44 -12.05 3.98
N VAL A 76 2.55 -12.31 3.29
CA VAL A 76 3.53 -11.25 2.95
C VAL A 76 2.93 -10.15 2.07
N MET A 77 2.08 -10.53 1.11
CA MET A 77 1.43 -9.56 0.23
C MET A 77 0.38 -8.74 0.97
N THR A 78 -0.48 -9.38 1.77
CA THR A 78 -1.52 -8.67 2.53
C THR A 78 -0.92 -7.69 3.52
N THR A 79 0.13 -8.09 4.23
CA THR A 79 0.83 -7.21 5.19
C THR A 79 1.56 -6.06 4.49
N ALA A 80 2.27 -6.32 3.38
CA ALA A 80 2.97 -5.28 2.64
C ALA A 80 2.00 -4.23 2.05
N ALA A 81 0.88 -4.69 1.46
CA ALA A 81 -0.16 -3.80 0.95
C ALA A 81 -0.77 -2.96 2.07
N THR A 82 -1.14 -3.58 3.21
CA THR A 82 -1.71 -2.88 4.36
C THR A 82 -0.76 -1.83 4.93
N GLY A 83 0.52 -2.18 5.09
CA GLY A 83 1.55 -1.25 5.54
C GLY A 83 1.73 -0.07 4.59
N GLN A 84 1.66 -0.31 3.29
CA GLN A 84 1.74 0.75 2.29
C GLN A 84 0.52 1.68 2.32
N ILE A 85 -0.70 1.14 2.46
CA ILE A 85 -1.91 1.96 2.62
C ILE A 85 -1.79 2.83 3.88
N ALA A 86 -1.32 2.27 4.99
CA ALA A 86 -1.12 3.01 6.23
C ALA A 86 -0.07 4.13 6.07
N LEU A 87 1.04 3.85 5.38
CA LEU A 87 2.08 4.84 5.09
C LEU A 87 1.53 6.00 4.22
N CYS A 88 0.82 5.67 3.15
CA CYS A 88 0.22 6.63 2.24
C CYS A 88 -0.83 7.49 2.97
N THR A 89 -1.71 6.87 3.77
CA THR A 89 -2.71 7.56 4.58
C THR A 89 -2.05 8.49 5.59
N GLY A 90 -0.99 8.05 6.26
CA GLY A 90 -0.21 8.90 7.19
C GLY A 90 0.42 10.10 6.50
N PHE A 91 0.98 9.89 5.31
CA PHE A 91 1.53 10.98 4.50
C PHE A 91 0.46 12.01 4.14
N PHE A 92 -0.72 11.57 3.66
CA PHE A 92 -1.84 12.46 3.39
C PHE A 92 -2.30 13.22 4.64
N HIS A 93 -2.43 12.56 5.78
CA HIS A 93 -2.77 13.23 7.04
C HIS A 93 -1.76 14.31 7.41
N LEU A 94 -0.46 14.07 7.26
CA LEU A 94 0.56 15.08 7.55
C LEU A 94 0.46 16.27 6.62
N VAL A 95 0.25 16.07 5.33
CA VAL A 95 0.25 17.14 4.34
C VAL A 95 -1.05 17.93 4.39
N THR A 96 -2.21 17.28 4.48
CA THR A 96 -3.52 17.94 4.55
C THR A 96 -3.83 18.47 5.95
N GLY A 97 -3.47 17.74 6.99
CA GLY A 97 -3.71 18.12 8.38
C GLY A 97 -2.86 19.29 8.85
N THR A 98 -1.69 19.52 8.25
CA THR A 98 -0.88 20.72 8.58
C THR A 98 -1.61 22.04 8.25
N ALA A 99 -2.58 22.01 7.34
CA ALA A 99 -3.41 23.17 7.03
C ALA A 99 -4.52 23.42 8.07
N TYR A 100 -4.95 22.39 8.83
CA TYR A 100 -6.10 22.47 9.74
C TYR A 100 -5.73 22.25 11.21
N ASP A 101 -5.11 21.10 11.55
CA ASP A 101 -4.62 20.76 12.88
C ASP A 101 -3.37 19.89 12.80
N PRO A 102 -2.19 20.49 12.84
CA PRO A 102 -0.93 19.77 12.73
C PRO A 102 -0.69 18.78 13.89
N ARG A 103 -1.30 19.01 15.06
CA ARG A 103 -1.13 18.12 16.22
C ARG A 103 -1.94 16.84 16.05
N ALA A 104 -3.20 16.95 15.61
CA ALA A 104 -4.04 15.80 15.34
C ALA A 104 -3.48 14.97 14.17
N ALA A 105 -2.98 15.63 13.11
CA ALA A 105 -2.33 14.96 11.99
C ALA A 105 -1.06 14.22 12.43
N ALA A 106 -0.19 14.84 13.20
CA ALA A 106 1.01 14.21 13.74
C ALA A 106 0.67 13.04 14.68
N PHE A 107 -0.30 13.22 15.58
CA PHE A 107 -0.77 12.16 16.48
C PHE A 107 -1.25 10.94 15.68
N THR A 108 -2.15 11.14 14.73
CA THR A 108 -2.69 10.06 13.88
C THR A 108 -1.58 9.34 13.14
N THR A 109 -0.69 10.08 12.52
CA THR A 109 0.37 9.48 11.70
C THR A 109 1.39 8.74 12.55
N VAL A 110 1.86 9.34 13.65
CA VAL A 110 2.96 8.76 14.44
C VAL A 110 2.45 7.66 15.39
N LEU A 111 1.34 7.89 16.10
CA LEU A 111 0.89 6.99 17.15
C LEU A 111 -0.15 5.96 16.71
N VAL A 112 -0.88 6.20 15.62
CA VAL A 112 -1.87 5.24 15.11
C VAL A 112 -1.32 4.49 13.90
N LEU A 113 -0.90 5.20 12.86
CA LEU A 113 -0.49 4.59 11.59
C LEU A 113 0.98 4.12 11.60
N GLY A 114 1.87 4.83 12.26
CA GLY A 114 3.29 4.48 12.34
C GLY A 114 3.55 3.06 12.88
N PRO A 115 2.95 2.65 14.01
CA PRO A 115 3.09 1.27 14.51
C PRO A 115 2.58 0.22 13.52
N ILE A 116 1.52 0.51 12.77
CA ILE A 116 0.99 -0.40 11.73
C ILE A 116 2.00 -0.55 10.59
N VAL A 117 2.58 0.55 10.11
CA VAL A 117 3.63 0.52 9.07
C VAL A 117 4.81 -0.32 9.52
N VAL A 118 5.31 -0.09 10.74
CA VAL A 118 6.45 -0.82 11.29
C VAL A 118 6.13 -2.31 11.45
N LEU A 119 4.96 -2.64 12.01
CA LEU A 119 4.51 -4.01 12.18
C LEU A 119 4.42 -4.77 10.86
N CYS A 120 3.73 -4.17 9.89
CA CYS A 120 3.54 -4.76 8.56
C CYS A 120 4.87 -4.90 7.80
N GLY A 121 5.73 -3.88 7.85
CA GLY A 121 7.05 -3.90 7.23
C GLY A 121 7.97 -4.95 7.83
N ALA A 122 8.01 -5.05 9.16
CA ALA A 122 8.83 -6.05 9.87
C ALA A 122 8.38 -7.48 9.53
N LEU A 123 7.07 -7.73 9.44
CA LEU A 123 6.55 -9.02 9.06
C LEU A 123 6.85 -9.36 7.60
N ALA A 124 6.59 -8.43 6.69
CA ALA A 124 6.90 -8.61 5.28
C ALA A 124 8.38 -8.91 5.04
N TRP A 125 9.26 -8.22 5.77
CA TRP A 125 10.70 -8.46 5.73
C TRP A 125 11.08 -9.85 6.24
N ARG A 126 10.55 -10.26 7.40
CA ARG A 126 10.88 -11.57 8.02
C ARG A 126 10.40 -12.76 7.19
N HIS A 127 9.24 -12.67 6.56
CA HIS A 127 8.65 -13.78 5.81
C HIS A 127 9.01 -13.74 4.32
N GLY A 128 9.58 -12.64 3.83
CA GLY A 128 10.02 -12.53 2.43
C GLY A 128 11.16 -13.48 2.07
N GLY A 129 11.93 -13.97 3.06
CA GLY A 129 13.20 -14.66 2.85
C GLY A 129 13.19 -16.20 2.70
N ALA A 130 12.05 -16.86 2.78
CA ALA A 130 12.01 -18.30 3.13
C ALA A 130 11.82 -19.32 1.97
N ALA A 131 11.90 -18.94 0.70
CA ALA A 131 11.69 -19.89 -0.39
C ALA A 131 12.55 -19.62 -1.63
N ASP A 132 12.81 -20.66 -2.41
CA ASP A 132 13.54 -20.55 -3.68
C ASP A 132 12.83 -19.59 -4.65
N PRO A 133 13.56 -18.59 -5.17
CA PRO A 133 12.99 -17.60 -6.06
C PRO A 133 12.71 -18.18 -7.45
N ALA A 134 11.70 -17.62 -8.11
CA ALA A 134 11.48 -17.87 -9.54
C ALA A 134 12.68 -17.37 -10.36
N PRO A 135 12.98 -17.97 -11.51
CA PRO A 135 14.01 -17.46 -12.39
C PRO A 135 13.68 -16.02 -12.82
N PRO A 136 14.67 -15.11 -12.79
CA PRO A 136 14.44 -13.71 -13.07
C PRO A 136 13.92 -13.48 -14.49
N SER A 137 12.73 -12.86 -14.62
CA SER A 137 12.18 -12.48 -15.93
C SER A 137 12.75 -11.15 -16.37
N ARG A 138 13.75 -11.18 -17.26
CA ARG A 138 14.36 -9.96 -17.85
C ARG A 138 13.33 -9.13 -18.62
N VAL A 139 12.44 -9.80 -19.36
CA VAL A 139 11.39 -9.14 -20.15
C VAL A 139 10.45 -8.37 -19.23
N LEU A 140 9.95 -9.01 -18.16
CA LEU A 140 9.08 -8.36 -17.20
C LEU A 140 9.76 -7.16 -16.49
N ALA A 141 11.04 -7.30 -16.14
CA ALA A 141 11.80 -6.20 -15.55
C ALA A 141 11.92 -5.01 -16.51
N VAL A 142 12.19 -5.27 -17.80
CA VAL A 142 12.24 -4.21 -18.82
C VAL A 142 10.89 -3.54 -19.01
N VAL A 143 9.81 -4.34 -19.10
CA VAL A 143 8.44 -3.81 -19.23
C VAL A 143 8.09 -2.91 -18.05
N LEU A 144 8.44 -3.30 -16.82
CA LEU A 144 8.19 -2.47 -15.63
C LEU A 144 9.02 -1.17 -15.62
N VAL A 145 10.27 -1.21 -16.08
CA VAL A 145 11.09 0.00 -16.23
C VAL A 145 10.47 0.95 -17.25
N VAL A 146 10.08 0.42 -18.41
CA VAL A 146 9.43 1.24 -19.46
C VAL A 146 8.10 1.82 -18.96
N ALA A 147 7.29 1.01 -18.27
CA ALA A 147 6.04 1.46 -17.67
C ALA A 147 6.27 2.55 -16.61
N ALA A 148 7.26 2.39 -15.74
CA ALA A 148 7.61 3.40 -14.74
C ALA A 148 8.04 4.74 -15.37
N VAL A 149 8.87 4.68 -16.41
CA VAL A 149 9.34 5.89 -17.14
C VAL A 149 8.16 6.56 -17.86
N ALA A 150 7.31 5.77 -18.55
CA ALA A 150 6.15 6.30 -19.25
C ALA A 150 5.14 6.93 -18.29
N ALA A 151 4.86 6.28 -17.15
CA ALA A 151 3.99 6.80 -16.11
C ALA A 151 4.56 8.10 -15.52
N ALA A 152 5.84 8.12 -15.14
CA ALA A 152 6.51 9.33 -14.63
C ALA A 152 6.44 10.51 -15.62
N ALA A 153 6.59 10.25 -16.91
CA ALA A 153 6.46 11.27 -17.95
C ALA A 153 5.03 11.80 -18.08
N ALA A 154 4.03 10.89 -18.00
CA ALA A 154 2.62 11.25 -18.05
C ALA A 154 2.23 12.10 -16.82
N TRP A 155 2.64 11.69 -15.62
CA TRP A 155 2.40 12.42 -14.38
C TRP A 155 3.09 13.78 -14.35
N ALA A 156 4.37 13.88 -14.80
CA ALA A 156 5.05 15.15 -14.90
C ALA A 156 4.34 16.13 -15.86
N GLY A 157 3.79 15.59 -16.97
CA GLY A 157 2.95 16.37 -17.89
C GLY A 157 1.68 16.87 -17.22
N ALA A 158 0.95 16.00 -16.51
CA ALA A 158 -0.26 16.35 -15.78
C ALA A 158 0.03 17.38 -14.67
N ALA A 159 1.07 17.17 -13.86
CA ALA A 159 1.47 18.10 -12.80
C ALA A 159 1.83 19.50 -13.32
N SER A 160 2.39 19.59 -14.53
CA SER A 160 2.71 20.89 -15.15
C SER A 160 1.47 21.69 -15.57
N SER A 161 0.37 21.02 -15.87
CA SER A 161 -0.90 21.62 -16.29
C SER A 161 -1.88 21.89 -15.14
N MET A 162 -1.60 21.40 -13.92
CA MET A 162 -2.47 21.61 -12.76
C MET A 162 -2.64 23.08 -12.39
N HIS A 163 -3.89 23.54 -12.44
CA HIS A 163 -4.31 24.80 -11.89
C HIS A 163 -4.73 24.62 -10.43
N VAL A 164 -3.82 24.91 -9.49
CA VAL A 164 -4.11 24.85 -8.05
C VAL A 164 -4.29 26.28 -7.53
N PRO A 165 -5.34 26.59 -6.71
CA PRO A 165 -5.52 27.90 -6.13
C PRO A 165 -4.29 28.33 -5.35
N PRO A 166 -3.89 29.63 -5.39
CA PRO A 166 -2.61 30.11 -4.86
C PRO A 166 -2.39 29.84 -3.36
N ALA A 167 -3.45 29.80 -2.56
CA ALA A 167 -3.34 29.57 -1.11
C ALA A 167 -2.92 28.15 -0.73
N ASP A 168 -3.27 27.15 -1.54
CA ASP A 168 -3.03 25.73 -1.26
C ASP A 168 -1.98 25.11 -2.20
N ALA A 169 -1.50 25.88 -3.16
CA ALA A 169 -0.75 25.41 -4.31
C ALA A 169 0.56 24.66 -3.97
N VAL A 170 1.28 25.14 -2.93
CA VAL A 170 2.62 24.60 -2.65
C VAL A 170 2.54 23.20 -2.03
N HIS A 171 1.65 23.03 -1.04
CA HIS A 171 1.55 21.75 -0.32
C HIS A 171 0.87 20.66 -1.17
N LEU A 172 -0.21 20.98 -1.86
CA LEU A 172 -0.91 20.02 -2.71
C LEU A 172 -0.04 19.59 -3.90
N LYS A 173 0.58 20.55 -4.61
CA LYS A 173 1.45 20.22 -5.74
C LYS A 173 2.65 19.38 -5.32
N LEU A 174 3.28 19.68 -4.18
CA LEU A 174 4.37 18.88 -3.64
C LEU A 174 3.91 17.48 -3.26
N THR A 175 2.70 17.34 -2.72
CA THR A 175 2.11 16.04 -2.37
C THR A 175 1.96 15.16 -3.59
N TRP A 176 1.38 15.68 -4.66
CA TRP A 176 1.19 14.95 -5.91
C TRP A 176 2.52 14.53 -6.54
N ILE A 177 3.47 15.45 -6.67
CA ILE A 177 4.80 15.14 -7.19
C ILE A 177 5.48 14.06 -6.35
N THR A 178 5.35 14.09 -5.03
CA THR A 178 5.95 13.10 -4.14
C THR A 178 5.33 11.72 -4.33
N LEU A 179 4.01 11.64 -4.52
CA LEU A 179 3.33 10.38 -4.83
C LEU A 179 3.76 9.81 -6.17
N ASP A 180 3.75 10.63 -7.22
CA ASP A 180 4.17 10.22 -8.56
C ASP A 180 5.61 9.67 -8.56
N VAL A 181 6.51 10.35 -7.85
CA VAL A 181 7.89 9.88 -7.67
C VAL A 181 7.93 8.55 -6.91
N ALA A 182 7.13 8.42 -5.83
CA ALA A 182 7.06 7.19 -5.05
C ALA A 182 6.52 6.01 -5.88
N GLU A 183 5.53 6.25 -6.74
CA GLU A 183 5.00 5.25 -7.66
C GLU A 183 6.05 4.79 -8.68
N ALA A 184 6.74 5.72 -9.33
CA ALA A 184 7.82 5.39 -10.25
C ALA A 184 8.93 4.59 -9.54
N VAL A 185 9.34 5.01 -8.34
CA VAL A 185 10.36 4.33 -7.53
C VAL A 185 9.90 2.93 -7.14
N THR A 186 8.64 2.72 -6.76
CA THR A 186 8.15 1.39 -6.39
C THR A 186 8.05 0.43 -7.58
N LEU A 187 7.68 0.92 -8.77
CA LEU A 187 7.73 0.13 -10.01
C LEU A 187 9.17 -0.26 -10.38
N LEU A 188 10.11 0.66 -10.26
CA LEU A 188 11.55 0.37 -10.44
C LEU A 188 12.06 -0.62 -9.38
N ALA A 189 11.56 -0.53 -8.14
CA ALA A 189 11.90 -1.46 -7.07
C ALA A 189 11.42 -2.89 -7.38
N ILE A 190 10.23 -3.07 -8.00
CA ILE A 190 9.79 -4.39 -8.48
C ILE A 190 10.79 -4.92 -9.54
N ALA A 191 11.15 -4.09 -10.52
CA ALA A 191 12.10 -4.47 -11.56
C ALA A 191 13.48 -4.85 -10.98
N ALA A 192 13.97 -4.09 -10.01
CA ALA A 192 15.21 -4.39 -9.30
C ALA A 192 15.12 -5.67 -8.45
N ALA A 193 13.98 -5.88 -7.77
CA ALA A 193 13.73 -7.09 -6.98
C ALA A 193 13.70 -8.34 -7.88
N LEU A 194 13.04 -8.28 -9.02
CA LEU A 194 13.03 -9.36 -10.01
C LEU A 194 14.42 -9.76 -10.49
N ARG A 195 15.37 -8.81 -10.54
CA ARG A 195 16.74 -9.08 -11.00
C ARG A 195 17.70 -9.49 -9.90
N ARG A 196 17.60 -8.89 -8.72
CA ARG A 196 18.62 -8.99 -7.67
C ARG A 196 18.17 -9.73 -6.43
N ARG A 197 16.91 -9.60 -6.05
CA ARG A 197 16.34 -10.18 -4.82
C ARG A 197 14.90 -10.63 -5.05
N PRO A 198 14.70 -11.65 -5.87
CA PRO A 198 13.35 -12.10 -6.23
C PRO A 198 12.50 -12.46 -5.02
N VAL A 199 13.13 -12.83 -3.91
CA VAL A 199 12.47 -13.09 -2.62
C VAL A 199 11.59 -11.93 -2.12
N LEU A 200 11.92 -10.69 -2.46
CA LEU A 200 11.19 -9.49 -2.07
C LEU A 200 10.04 -9.14 -3.04
N VAL A 201 9.98 -9.78 -4.22
CA VAL A 201 9.00 -9.44 -5.26
C VAL A 201 7.56 -9.43 -4.75
N PRO A 202 7.06 -10.43 -3.98
CA PRO A 202 5.69 -10.39 -3.50
C PRO A 202 5.37 -9.18 -2.61
N ALA A 203 6.30 -8.83 -1.71
CA ALA A 203 6.12 -7.69 -0.81
C ALA A 203 6.15 -6.36 -1.59
N VAL A 204 7.18 -6.16 -2.42
CA VAL A 204 7.37 -4.90 -3.16
C VAL A 204 6.26 -4.70 -4.19
N ALA A 205 5.84 -5.77 -4.87
CA ALA A 205 4.76 -5.73 -5.84
C ALA A 205 3.40 -5.41 -5.18
N ALA A 206 3.12 -5.99 -4.01
CA ALA A 206 1.90 -5.69 -3.26
C ALA A 206 1.91 -4.26 -2.70
N ALA A 207 3.04 -3.77 -2.23
CA ALA A 207 3.19 -2.39 -1.78
C ALA A 207 2.99 -1.39 -2.94
N ALA A 208 3.62 -1.64 -4.09
CA ALA A 208 3.45 -0.80 -5.28
C ALA A 208 2.00 -0.77 -5.77
N GLY A 209 1.34 -1.93 -5.86
CA GLY A 209 -0.08 -1.99 -6.23
C GLY A 209 -0.98 -1.25 -5.25
N ALA A 210 -0.69 -1.35 -3.96
CA ALA A 210 -1.43 -0.62 -2.92
C ALA A 210 -1.20 0.89 -2.99
N LEU A 211 0.02 1.35 -3.29
CA LEU A 211 0.32 2.77 -3.48
C LEU A 211 -0.48 3.36 -4.65
N LEU A 212 -0.45 2.69 -5.81
CA LEU A 212 -1.22 3.09 -6.99
C LEU A 212 -2.74 3.11 -6.72
N CYS A 213 -3.26 2.16 -5.94
CA CYS A 213 -4.66 2.18 -5.51
C CYS A 213 -4.96 3.35 -4.56
N CYS A 214 -4.06 3.68 -3.65
CA CYS A 214 -4.19 4.83 -2.76
C CYS A 214 -4.18 6.13 -3.55
N ASP A 215 -3.27 6.27 -4.51
CA ASP A 215 -3.22 7.44 -5.38
C ASP A 215 -4.55 7.65 -6.10
N VAL A 216 -5.04 6.63 -6.79
CA VAL A 216 -6.37 6.69 -7.45
C VAL A 216 -7.47 7.04 -6.46
N TRP A 217 -7.48 6.43 -5.28
CA TRP A 217 -8.49 6.69 -4.26
C TRP A 217 -8.51 8.15 -3.82
N PHE A 218 -7.35 8.67 -3.41
CA PHE A 218 -7.24 10.05 -2.92
C PHE A 218 -7.48 11.07 -4.02
N ASN A 219 -7.03 10.79 -5.25
CA ASN A 219 -7.26 11.66 -6.41
C ASN A 219 -8.74 11.72 -6.78
N VAL A 220 -9.41 10.58 -6.92
CA VAL A 220 -10.79 10.53 -7.41
C VAL A 220 -11.79 10.97 -6.35
N VAL A 221 -11.57 10.59 -5.08
CA VAL A 221 -12.48 10.92 -3.97
C VAL A 221 -12.21 12.32 -3.43
N GLY A 222 -10.95 12.74 -3.37
CA GLY A 222 -10.57 14.06 -2.85
C GLY A 222 -10.71 15.22 -3.86
N ALA A 223 -10.86 14.93 -5.15
CA ALA A 223 -10.98 15.97 -6.16
C ALA A 223 -12.44 16.39 -6.39
N VAL A 224 -12.64 17.68 -6.68
CA VAL A 224 -13.95 18.28 -7.01
C VAL A 224 -13.92 19.00 -8.36
N GLY A 225 -15.06 19.10 -9.04
CA GLY A 225 -15.18 19.82 -10.31
C GLY A 225 -14.33 19.22 -11.43
N GLU A 226 -13.62 20.08 -12.16
CA GLU A 226 -12.78 19.69 -13.32
C GLU A 226 -11.61 18.80 -12.88
N ALA A 227 -11.02 19.03 -11.72
CA ALA A 227 -9.95 18.20 -11.18
C ALA A 227 -10.34 16.74 -11.01
N ARG A 228 -11.63 16.44 -10.73
CA ARG A 228 -12.14 15.07 -10.66
C ARG A 228 -12.12 14.38 -12.02
N THR A 229 -12.38 15.10 -13.10
CA THR A 229 -12.31 14.55 -14.45
C THR A 229 -10.88 14.16 -14.80
N GLU A 230 -9.91 15.02 -14.47
CA GLU A 230 -8.48 14.73 -14.66
C GLU A 230 -8.04 13.54 -13.81
N ALA A 231 -8.47 13.48 -12.54
CA ALA A 231 -8.18 12.36 -11.65
C ALA A 231 -8.72 11.03 -12.19
N VAL A 232 -9.95 11.02 -12.74
CA VAL A 232 -10.52 9.83 -13.38
C VAL A 232 -9.72 9.43 -14.62
N GLN A 233 -9.27 10.38 -15.43
CA GLN A 233 -8.42 10.07 -16.59
C GLN A 233 -7.08 9.44 -16.15
N MET A 234 -6.44 9.97 -15.11
CA MET A 234 -5.21 9.38 -14.56
C MET A 234 -5.43 7.99 -13.99
N ALA A 235 -6.59 7.70 -13.42
CA ALA A 235 -6.93 6.36 -12.93
C ALA A 235 -6.90 5.29 -14.03
N PHE A 236 -7.17 5.62 -15.28
CA PHE A 236 -7.03 4.69 -16.41
C PHE A 236 -5.59 4.24 -16.66
N VAL A 237 -4.59 4.98 -16.17
CA VAL A 237 -3.17 4.57 -16.20
C VAL A 237 -2.80 3.82 -14.92
N SER A 238 -3.16 4.36 -13.76
CA SER A 238 -2.74 3.83 -12.46
C SER A 238 -3.40 2.49 -12.12
N ILE A 239 -4.69 2.29 -12.46
CA ILE A 239 -5.39 1.03 -12.19
C ILE A 239 -4.77 -0.18 -12.92
N PRO A 240 -4.51 -0.14 -14.25
CA PRO A 240 -3.82 -1.24 -14.92
C PRO A 240 -2.43 -1.53 -14.34
N LEU A 241 -1.68 -0.50 -13.95
CA LEU A 241 -0.37 -0.68 -13.32
C LEU A 241 -0.49 -1.33 -11.93
N ALA A 242 -1.48 -0.94 -11.13
CA ALA A 242 -1.77 -1.57 -9.83
C ALA A 242 -2.10 -3.06 -10.01
N VAL A 243 -2.99 -3.38 -10.95
CA VAL A 243 -3.35 -4.77 -11.28
C VAL A 243 -2.12 -5.56 -11.73
N ALA A 244 -1.29 -4.99 -12.61
CA ALA A 244 -0.06 -5.63 -13.07
C ALA A 244 0.91 -5.91 -11.91
N ALA A 245 1.08 -4.97 -11.00
CA ALA A 245 1.91 -5.13 -9.81
C ALA A 245 1.39 -6.30 -8.93
N PHE A 246 0.10 -6.34 -8.62
CA PHE A 246 -0.49 -7.44 -7.84
C PHE A 246 -0.35 -8.80 -8.56
N VAL A 247 -0.56 -8.85 -9.88
CA VAL A 247 -0.39 -10.07 -10.68
C VAL A 247 1.05 -10.59 -10.61
N VAL A 248 2.05 -9.69 -10.67
CA VAL A 248 3.46 -10.06 -10.50
C VAL A 248 3.70 -10.69 -9.13
N GLY A 249 3.20 -10.09 -8.06
CA GLY A 249 3.31 -10.61 -6.71
C GLY A 249 2.65 -11.98 -6.54
N VAL A 250 1.41 -12.12 -7.01
CA VAL A 250 0.64 -13.38 -6.97
C VAL A 250 1.33 -14.49 -7.75
N ARG A 251 1.84 -14.20 -8.96
CA ARG A 251 2.59 -15.15 -9.77
C ARG A 251 3.80 -15.69 -9.03
N GLU A 252 4.55 -14.81 -8.38
CA GLU A 252 5.75 -15.19 -7.62
C GLU A 252 5.39 -16.06 -6.40
N VAL A 253 4.35 -15.71 -5.63
CA VAL A 253 3.86 -16.53 -4.51
C VAL A 253 3.44 -17.90 -4.98
N ARG A 254 2.66 -17.98 -6.06
CA ARG A 254 2.20 -19.28 -6.63
C ARG A 254 3.36 -20.13 -7.11
N HIS A 255 4.37 -19.53 -7.75
CA HIS A 255 5.56 -20.24 -8.20
C HIS A 255 6.28 -20.90 -7.02
N ARG A 256 6.57 -20.16 -5.97
CA ARG A 256 7.24 -20.66 -4.76
C ARG A 256 6.45 -21.78 -4.08
N HIS A 257 5.15 -21.59 -3.93
CA HIS A 257 4.29 -22.58 -3.29
C HIS A 257 4.28 -23.93 -4.04
N ARG A 258 4.32 -23.89 -5.37
CA ARG A 258 4.38 -25.10 -6.20
C ARG A 258 5.72 -25.83 -6.09
N HIS A 259 6.83 -25.10 -6.05
CA HIS A 259 8.18 -25.69 -6.00
C HIS A 259 8.52 -26.18 -4.59
N GLY A 260 8.16 -25.45 -3.55
CA GLY A 260 8.37 -25.90 -2.16
C GLY A 260 7.69 -27.22 -1.81
N ARG A 261 6.52 -27.52 -2.40
CA ARG A 261 5.84 -28.82 -2.21
C ARG A 261 6.53 -29.98 -2.91
N ARG A 262 7.35 -29.76 -3.95
CA ARG A 262 8.06 -30.83 -4.68
C ARG A 262 9.33 -31.31 -3.98
N ILE A 263 9.89 -30.47 -3.10
CA ILE A 263 11.17 -30.73 -2.44
C ILE A 263 11.00 -31.42 -1.08
N SER A 264 9.78 -31.45 -0.51
CA SER A 264 9.47 -32.19 0.73
C SER A 264 8.90 -33.57 0.35
N PRO A 265 9.71 -34.64 0.24
CA PRO A 265 9.20 -36.00 0.14
C PRO A 265 8.48 -36.34 1.46
N ARG A 266 7.35 -37.00 1.33
CA ARG A 266 6.54 -37.55 2.44
C ARG A 266 7.30 -38.55 3.28
#